data_1a95c0f10edb9c2fc929d2d7c9f523b2
#
_entry.id   1a95c0f10edb9c2fc929d2d7c9f523b2
#
_cell.length_a   1.000
_cell.length_b   1.000
_cell.length_c   1.000
_cell.angle_alpha   90.00
_cell.angle_beta   90.00
_cell.angle_gamma   90.00
#
_symmetry.space_group_name_H-M   'P 1'
#
loop_
_entity.id
_entity.type
_entity.pdbx_description
1 polymer ?
#
loop_
_entity_poly.entity_id
_entity_poly.type
_entity_poly.pdbx_seq_one_letter_code
_entity_poly.pdbx_strand_id
1 'polypeptide(L)'
;MLVHVGQKKPGAMRLAKTRMRELEALAETAGVEVVERIIQLRDRVDPKYVLGKGKLESVLIKAIDLDVETMIFDQNLNPTQASTIASRTDLAVIDRTQLILDIFAQRAESKDGKLQVELAQLKYSLPRLGAKDDALSRLTGGIGGRGPGETKLEVGRRRAQERLNRLERQLKEQTKQRAQRRRRRTSDDVPVVAIVGYTNAGKSTLLNALTNAGVLAENKLFATLDTRSRRLSLPQGNNIILS
;
A
#
# COMPACT_ATOMS: atom_id res chain seq x y z
N MET A 1 -3.45 3.34 -15.80
CA MET A 1 -3.62 4.82 -15.87
C MET A 1 -3.42 5.44 -14.49
N LEU A 2 -2.66 6.54 -14.38
CA LEU A 2 -2.42 7.25 -13.13
C LEU A 2 -3.25 8.53 -13.04
N VAL A 3 -3.79 8.84 -11.86
CA VAL A 3 -4.66 9.99 -11.63
C VAL A 3 -4.21 10.78 -10.40
N HIS A 4 -3.96 12.08 -10.58
CA HIS A 4 -3.72 13.01 -9.47
C HIS A 4 -4.75 14.14 -9.53
N VAL A 5 -5.42 14.40 -8.42
CA VAL A 5 -6.34 15.53 -8.27
C VAL A 5 -5.87 16.41 -7.11
N GLY A 6 -5.57 17.66 -7.40
CA GLY A 6 -5.08 18.62 -6.41
C GLY A 6 -5.94 19.87 -6.33
N GLN A 7 -5.75 20.67 -5.28
CA GLN A 7 -6.36 22.00 -5.19
C GLN A 7 -5.55 23.00 -6.01
N LYS A 8 -6.24 23.95 -6.65
CA LYS A 8 -5.61 25.10 -7.31
C LYS A 8 -5.00 26.02 -6.25
N LYS A 9 -3.68 26.08 -6.23
CA LYS A 9 -2.87 26.97 -5.36
C LYS A 9 -1.60 27.35 -6.11
N PRO A 10 -0.93 28.47 -5.77
CA PRO A 10 0.38 28.79 -6.33
C PRO A 10 1.33 27.58 -6.18
N GLY A 11 2.01 27.20 -7.25
CA GLY A 11 2.92 26.04 -7.26
C GLY A 11 2.26 24.65 -7.31
N ALA A 12 0.92 24.55 -7.29
CA ALA A 12 0.20 23.27 -7.27
C ALA A 12 0.55 22.36 -8.45
N MET A 13 0.73 22.92 -9.65
CA MET A 13 1.11 22.14 -10.83
C MET A 13 2.51 21.52 -10.69
N ARG A 14 3.47 22.24 -10.13
CA ARG A 14 4.82 21.70 -9.88
C ARG A 14 4.76 20.55 -8.88
N LEU A 15 4.02 20.73 -7.80
CA LEU A 15 3.82 19.67 -6.80
C LEU A 15 3.09 18.45 -7.39
N ALA A 16 2.04 18.68 -8.19
CA ALA A 16 1.30 17.61 -8.85
C ALA A 16 2.19 16.79 -9.81
N LYS A 17 3.05 17.45 -10.57
CA LYS A 17 4.03 16.76 -11.43
C LYS A 17 5.03 15.92 -10.61
N THR A 18 5.51 16.44 -9.49
CA THR A 18 6.43 15.70 -8.59
C THR A 18 5.75 14.46 -8.01
N ARG A 19 4.53 14.61 -7.50
CA ARG A 19 3.72 13.48 -6.99
C ARG A 19 3.39 12.45 -8.06
N MET A 20 3.09 12.90 -9.27
CA MET A 20 2.83 12.00 -10.39
C MET A 20 4.04 11.15 -10.75
N ARG A 21 5.25 11.74 -10.76
CA ARG A 21 6.50 11.00 -10.98
C ARG A 21 6.76 9.96 -9.89
N GLU A 22 6.48 10.32 -8.64
CA GLU A 22 6.60 9.37 -7.52
C GLU A 22 5.59 8.23 -7.65
N LEU A 23 4.32 8.52 -8.00
CA LEU A 23 3.30 7.51 -8.23
C LEU A 23 3.66 6.58 -9.39
N GLU A 24 4.25 7.12 -10.44
CA GLU A 24 4.76 6.35 -11.58
C GLU A 24 5.88 5.40 -11.15
N ALA A 25 6.86 5.88 -10.40
CA ALA A 25 7.92 5.03 -9.86
C ALA A 25 7.40 3.92 -8.92
N LEU A 26 6.32 4.18 -8.19
CA LEU A 26 5.62 3.17 -7.40
C LEU A 26 4.93 2.13 -8.31
N ALA A 27 4.22 2.57 -9.34
CA ALA A 27 3.54 1.68 -10.29
C ALA A 27 4.54 0.78 -11.02
N GLU A 28 5.65 1.33 -11.50
CA GLU A 28 6.76 0.57 -12.10
C GLU A 28 7.36 -0.45 -11.11
N THR A 29 7.52 -0.06 -9.85
CA THR A 29 8.01 -0.97 -8.80
C THR A 29 7.05 -2.13 -8.55
N ALA A 30 5.74 -1.90 -8.70
CA ALA A 30 4.70 -2.93 -8.62
C ALA A 30 4.59 -3.79 -9.89
N GLY A 31 5.33 -3.45 -10.96
CA GLY A 31 5.28 -4.15 -12.25
C GLY A 31 4.09 -3.72 -13.11
N VAL A 32 3.51 -2.53 -12.87
CA VAL A 32 2.37 -2.00 -13.62
C VAL A 32 2.87 -1.12 -14.76
N GLU A 33 2.42 -1.37 -15.97
CA GLU A 33 2.66 -0.52 -17.13
C GLU A 33 1.81 0.75 -17.06
N VAL A 34 2.44 1.91 -17.22
CA VAL A 34 1.79 3.22 -17.13
C VAL A 34 1.56 3.78 -18.53
N VAL A 35 0.34 3.67 -19.03
CA VAL A 35 -0.04 4.14 -20.38
C VAL A 35 -0.50 5.59 -20.42
N GLU A 36 -1.09 6.13 -19.34
CA GLU A 36 -1.59 7.51 -19.32
C GLU A 36 -1.47 8.13 -17.91
N ARG A 37 -1.25 9.45 -17.86
CA ARG A 37 -1.09 10.26 -16.65
C ARG A 37 -2.06 11.43 -16.67
N ILE A 38 -2.92 11.52 -15.68
CA ILE A 38 -3.96 12.53 -15.58
C ILE A 38 -3.74 13.40 -14.35
N ILE A 39 -3.58 14.69 -14.57
CA ILE A 39 -3.52 15.69 -13.51
C ILE A 39 -4.73 16.60 -13.66
N GLN A 40 -5.50 16.76 -12.59
CA GLN A 40 -6.56 17.77 -12.52
C GLN A 40 -6.37 18.64 -11.28
N LEU A 41 -6.31 19.95 -11.47
CA LEU A 41 -6.33 20.93 -10.39
C LEU A 41 -7.72 21.57 -10.33
N ARG A 42 -8.33 21.61 -9.13
CA ARG A 42 -9.68 22.14 -8.88
C ARG A 42 -9.68 23.03 -7.65
N ASP A 43 -10.63 23.94 -7.59
CA ASP A 43 -10.85 24.77 -6.38
C ASP A 43 -11.35 23.89 -5.22
N ARG A 44 -12.22 22.91 -5.54
CA ARG A 44 -12.69 21.88 -4.60
C ARG A 44 -12.67 20.51 -5.27
N VAL A 45 -12.16 19.53 -4.55
CA VAL A 45 -12.18 18.12 -4.96
C VAL A 45 -13.63 17.61 -4.87
N ASP A 46 -14.06 16.86 -5.88
CA ASP A 46 -15.39 16.28 -5.88
C ASP A 46 -15.52 15.21 -4.77
N PRO A 47 -16.50 15.29 -3.89
CA PRO A 47 -16.63 14.36 -2.77
C PRO A 47 -16.99 12.94 -3.22
N LYS A 48 -17.59 12.77 -4.40
CA LYS A 48 -18.08 11.48 -4.90
C LYS A 48 -17.10 10.79 -5.83
N TYR A 49 -16.56 11.53 -6.80
CA TYR A 49 -15.70 10.98 -7.85
C TYR A 49 -14.25 11.42 -7.75
N VAL A 50 -13.91 12.33 -6.83
CA VAL A 50 -12.59 12.97 -6.73
C VAL A 50 -12.31 13.86 -7.94
N LEU A 51 -12.42 13.33 -9.15
CA LEU A 51 -12.40 14.03 -10.42
C LEU A 51 -13.70 14.83 -10.67
N GLY A 52 -13.64 15.88 -11.47
CA GLY A 52 -14.85 16.51 -12.01
C GLY A 52 -15.60 15.58 -12.94
N LYS A 53 -16.93 15.63 -12.93
CA LYS A 53 -17.80 14.74 -13.70
C LYS A 53 -17.44 14.69 -15.19
N GLY A 54 -17.31 15.84 -15.86
CA GLY A 54 -16.92 15.87 -17.28
C GLY A 54 -15.47 15.41 -17.52
N LYS A 55 -14.55 15.61 -16.53
CA LYS A 55 -13.20 15.05 -16.62
C LYS A 55 -13.22 13.53 -16.49
N LEU A 56 -14.03 12.97 -15.62
CA LEU A 56 -14.20 11.52 -15.49
C LEU A 56 -14.68 10.90 -16.81
N GLU A 57 -15.64 11.54 -17.50
CA GLU A 57 -16.13 11.08 -18.81
C GLU A 57 -15.01 11.10 -19.87
N SER A 58 -14.22 12.17 -19.92
CA SER A 58 -13.06 12.22 -20.83
C SER A 58 -11.98 11.21 -20.52
N VAL A 59 -11.82 10.85 -19.24
CA VAL A 59 -10.89 9.83 -18.78
C VAL A 59 -11.37 8.44 -19.18
N LEU A 60 -12.67 8.19 -19.11
CA LEU A 60 -13.27 6.94 -19.57
C LEU A 60 -13.05 6.68 -21.06
N ILE A 61 -13.26 7.67 -21.89
CA ILE A 61 -13.01 7.55 -23.34
C ILE A 61 -11.55 7.15 -23.57
N LYS A 62 -10.60 7.86 -22.95
CA LYS A 62 -9.19 7.52 -23.06
C LYS A 62 -8.85 6.13 -22.51
N ALA A 63 -9.54 5.70 -21.46
CA ALA A 63 -9.31 4.39 -20.86
C ALA A 63 -9.73 3.27 -21.82
N ILE A 64 -10.81 3.46 -22.55
CA ILE A 64 -11.27 2.53 -23.59
C ILE A 64 -10.29 2.52 -24.77
N ASP A 65 -9.89 3.71 -25.27
CA ASP A 65 -8.97 3.84 -26.40
C ASP A 65 -7.59 3.19 -26.14
N LEU A 66 -7.15 3.19 -24.88
CA LEU A 66 -5.84 2.68 -24.45
C LEU A 66 -5.92 1.30 -23.78
N ASP A 67 -7.06 0.64 -23.80
CA ASP A 67 -7.31 -0.67 -23.17
C ASP A 67 -6.85 -0.73 -21.69
N VAL A 68 -7.27 0.27 -20.92
CA VAL A 68 -6.87 0.41 -19.52
C VAL A 68 -7.70 -0.50 -18.61
N GLU A 69 -7.06 -1.37 -17.88
CA GLU A 69 -7.73 -2.22 -16.89
C GLU A 69 -7.83 -1.59 -15.50
N THR A 70 -6.84 -0.73 -15.15
CA THR A 70 -6.70 -0.23 -13.79
C THR A 70 -6.46 1.28 -13.73
N MET A 71 -7.19 1.94 -12.84
CA MET A 71 -7.03 3.35 -12.51
C MET A 71 -6.41 3.51 -11.12
N ILE A 72 -5.25 4.17 -11.03
CA ILE A 72 -4.49 4.35 -9.79
C ILE A 72 -4.53 5.82 -9.38
N PHE A 73 -5.09 6.09 -8.19
CA PHE A 73 -5.18 7.44 -7.64
C PHE A 73 -4.01 7.74 -6.69
N ASP A 74 -3.42 8.93 -6.82
CA ASP A 74 -2.38 9.43 -5.89
C ASP A 74 -2.96 9.74 -4.50
N GLN A 75 -4.23 10.13 -4.44
CA GLN A 75 -4.95 10.38 -3.19
C GLN A 75 -5.51 9.08 -2.62
N ASN A 76 -5.58 9.00 -1.28
CA ASN A 76 -6.33 7.95 -0.62
C ASN A 76 -7.82 8.13 -0.92
N LEU A 77 -8.45 7.06 -1.35
CA LEU A 77 -9.90 7.01 -1.61
C LEU A 77 -10.61 6.43 -0.39
N ASN A 78 -11.74 7.03 -0.03
CA ASN A 78 -12.62 6.33 0.90
C ASN A 78 -13.35 5.16 0.19
N PRO A 79 -13.89 4.17 0.93
CA PRO A 79 -14.51 3.00 0.33
C PRO A 79 -15.64 3.34 -0.66
N THR A 80 -16.45 4.34 -0.36
CA THR A 80 -17.56 4.79 -1.21
C THR A 80 -17.06 5.43 -2.51
N GLN A 81 -16.01 6.25 -2.45
CA GLN A 81 -15.40 6.85 -3.65
C GLN A 81 -14.84 5.77 -4.57
N ALA A 82 -14.04 4.85 -4.03
CA ALA A 82 -13.45 3.77 -4.82
C ALA A 82 -14.54 2.91 -5.50
N SER A 83 -15.56 2.49 -4.76
CA SER A 83 -16.69 1.72 -5.29
C SER A 83 -17.50 2.51 -6.33
N THR A 84 -17.77 3.80 -6.08
CA THR A 84 -18.54 4.63 -7.00
C THR A 84 -17.80 4.87 -8.32
N ILE A 85 -16.50 5.12 -8.26
CA ILE A 85 -15.66 5.29 -9.46
C ILE A 85 -15.61 3.96 -10.22
N ALA A 86 -15.30 2.85 -9.55
CA ALA A 86 -15.23 1.53 -10.16
C ALA A 86 -16.55 1.14 -10.85
N SER A 87 -17.69 1.35 -10.19
CA SER A 87 -19.02 1.07 -10.78
C SER A 87 -19.37 1.96 -11.97
N ARG A 88 -18.80 3.16 -12.06
CA ARG A 88 -19.05 4.10 -13.17
C ARG A 88 -18.12 3.85 -14.34
N THR A 89 -16.93 3.34 -14.08
CA THR A 89 -15.86 3.20 -15.08
C THR A 89 -15.69 1.76 -15.57
N ASP A 90 -16.22 0.81 -14.83
CA ASP A 90 -15.97 -0.65 -15.02
C ASP A 90 -14.48 -1.02 -14.96
N LEU A 91 -13.64 -0.15 -14.36
CA LEU A 91 -12.21 -0.35 -14.19
C LEU A 91 -11.90 -0.78 -12.75
N ALA A 92 -10.79 -1.50 -12.57
CA ALA A 92 -10.21 -1.67 -11.25
C ALA A 92 -9.71 -0.31 -10.73
N VAL A 93 -10.15 0.08 -9.53
CA VAL A 93 -9.79 1.37 -8.93
C VAL A 93 -9.02 1.12 -7.64
N ILE A 94 -7.77 1.53 -7.62
CA ILE A 94 -6.91 1.45 -6.46
C ILE A 94 -6.35 2.83 -6.12
N ASP A 95 -5.91 3.00 -4.89
CA ASP A 95 -5.26 4.23 -4.46
C ASP A 95 -3.79 3.99 -4.10
N ARG A 96 -3.08 5.07 -3.78
CA ARG A 96 -1.66 5.03 -3.42
C ARG A 96 -1.37 4.06 -2.26
N THR A 97 -2.24 4.01 -1.26
CA THR A 97 -2.04 3.12 -0.10
C THR A 97 -2.14 1.66 -0.51
N GLN A 98 -3.13 1.30 -1.32
CA GLN A 98 -3.26 -0.07 -1.83
C GLN A 98 -2.07 -0.45 -2.71
N LEU A 99 -1.64 0.43 -3.62
CA LEU A 99 -0.45 0.20 -4.45
C LEU A 99 0.80 -0.09 -3.61
N ILE A 100 1.03 0.70 -2.55
CA ILE A 100 2.16 0.49 -1.64
C ILE A 100 2.03 -0.86 -0.89
N LEU A 101 0.83 -1.22 -0.44
CA LEU A 101 0.58 -2.50 0.21
C LEU A 101 0.83 -3.68 -0.74
N ASP A 102 0.52 -3.53 -2.01
CA ASP A 102 0.78 -4.56 -3.02
C ASP A 102 2.28 -4.71 -3.31
N ILE A 103 3.03 -3.60 -3.37
CA ILE A 103 4.50 -3.63 -3.42
C ILE A 103 5.06 -4.35 -2.19
N PHE A 104 4.56 -4.05 -1.00
CA PHE A 104 5.00 -4.70 0.23
C PHE A 104 4.69 -6.20 0.24
N ALA A 105 3.53 -6.61 -0.30
CA ALA A 105 3.18 -8.02 -0.43
C ALA A 105 4.15 -8.79 -1.33
N GLN A 106 4.61 -8.16 -2.41
CA GLN A 106 5.60 -8.74 -3.32
C GLN A 106 7.01 -8.81 -2.69
N ARG A 107 7.37 -7.83 -1.83
CA ARG A 107 8.73 -7.68 -1.28
C ARG A 107 8.93 -8.30 0.11
N ALA A 108 7.87 -8.65 0.82
CA ALA A 108 7.95 -9.27 2.14
C ALA A 108 8.51 -10.70 2.03
N GLU A 109 9.71 -10.92 2.54
CA GLU A 109 10.36 -12.23 2.57
C GLU A 109 10.21 -12.90 3.93
N SER A 110 10.37 -12.13 5.00
CA SER A 110 10.30 -12.65 6.36
C SER A 110 8.87 -13.05 6.75
N LYS A 111 8.75 -14.07 7.61
CA LYS A 111 7.47 -14.50 8.16
C LYS A 111 6.72 -13.35 8.85
N ASP A 112 7.46 -12.51 9.56
CA ASP A 112 6.91 -11.33 10.22
C ASP A 112 6.44 -10.27 9.24
N GLY A 113 7.25 -9.97 8.21
CA GLY A 113 6.90 -9.03 7.14
C GLY A 113 5.63 -9.47 6.43
N LYS A 114 5.55 -10.74 6.03
CA LYS A 114 4.34 -11.30 5.38
C LYS A 114 3.10 -11.16 6.26
N LEU A 115 3.19 -11.47 7.57
CA LEU A 115 2.07 -11.33 8.49
C LEU A 115 1.65 -9.87 8.68
N GLN A 116 2.61 -8.94 8.77
CA GLN A 116 2.32 -7.51 8.91
C GLN A 116 1.66 -6.95 7.66
N VAL A 117 2.14 -7.31 6.48
CA VAL A 117 1.58 -6.86 5.21
C VAL A 117 0.17 -7.43 5.00
N GLU A 118 -0.03 -8.74 5.24
CA GLU A 118 -1.35 -9.37 5.15
C GLU A 118 -2.36 -8.71 6.11
N LEU A 119 -1.93 -8.44 7.35
CA LEU A 119 -2.76 -7.72 8.31
C LEU A 119 -3.13 -6.32 7.84
N ALA A 120 -2.17 -5.57 7.27
CA ALA A 120 -2.39 -4.23 6.75
C ALA A 120 -3.34 -4.25 5.54
N GLN A 121 -3.16 -5.18 4.60
CA GLN A 121 -4.05 -5.37 3.45
C GLN A 121 -5.47 -5.71 3.88
N LEU A 122 -5.65 -6.62 4.85
CA LEU A 122 -6.98 -6.96 5.37
C LEU A 122 -7.63 -5.78 6.08
N LYS A 123 -6.91 -5.04 6.92
CA LYS A 123 -7.43 -3.82 7.58
C LYS A 123 -7.86 -2.76 6.57
N TYR A 124 -7.12 -2.66 5.47
CA TYR A 124 -7.41 -1.70 4.40
C TYR A 124 -8.59 -2.13 3.52
N SER A 125 -8.72 -3.40 3.20
CA SER A 125 -9.75 -3.95 2.32
C SER A 125 -11.08 -4.19 3.03
N LEU A 126 -11.07 -4.52 4.33
CA LEU A 126 -12.27 -4.89 5.09
C LEU A 126 -13.40 -3.85 5.02
N PRO A 127 -13.16 -2.53 5.19
CA PRO A 127 -14.18 -1.50 5.01
C PRO A 127 -14.70 -1.38 3.57
N ARG A 128 -13.88 -1.81 2.59
CA ARG A 128 -14.18 -1.73 1.16
C ARG A 128 -15.04 -2.88 0.66
N LEU A 129 -15.02 -4.03 1.35
CA LEU A 129 -15.85 -5.19 1.01
C LEU A 129 -17.37 -4.91 1.13
N GLY A 130 -17.77 -4.01 2.02
CA GLY A 130 -19.19 -3.65 2.20
C GLY A 130 -19.71 -2.58 1.24
N ALA A 131 -18.85 -1.71 0.73
CA ALA A 131 -19.27 -0.55 -0.06
C ALA A 131 -19.77 -0.92 -1.48
N LYS A 132 -19.40 -2.07 -2.01
CA LYS A 132 -19.79 -2.51 -3.36
C LYS A 132 -21.22 -3.07 -3.41
N ASP A 133 -21.70 -3.64 -2.32
CA ASP A 133 -23.00 -4.33 -2.27
C ASP A 133 -24.10 -3.52 -1.59
N ASP A 134 -23.76 -2.51 -0.79
CA ASP A 134 -24.75 -1.53 -0.32
C ASP A 134 -25.44 -0.78 -1.48
N ALA A 135 -24.74 -0.60 -2.58
CA ALA A 135 -25.31 -0.02 -3.81
C ALA A 135 -26.22 -1.03 -4.55
N LEU A 136 -25.84 -2.32 -4.61
CA LEU A 136 -26.66 -3.37 -5.23
C LEU A 136 -27.85 -3.78 -4.35
N SER A 137 -27.69 -3.85 -3.05
CA SER A 137 -28.78 -4.24 -2.13
C SER A 137 -29.87 -3.18 -2.04
N ARG A 138 -29.55 -1.90 -2.28
CA ARG A 138 -30.56 -0.82 -2.41
C ARG A 138 -31.37 -0.92 -3.70
N LEU A 139 -30.81 -1.50 -4.75
CA LEU A 139 -31.49 -1.73 -6.03
C LEU A 139 -32.39 -2.97 -6.03
N THR A 140 -32.04 -3.98 -5.22
CA THR A 140 -32.80 -5.24 -5.09
C THR A 140 -33.71 -5.29 -3.87
N GLY A 141 -33.85 -4.21 -3.10
CA GLY A 141 -34.65 -4.08 -1.88
C GLY A 141 -36.17 -4.13 -2.10
N GLY A 142 -36.68 -5.18 -2.77
CA GLY A 142 -38.07 -5.56 -2.70
C GLY A 142 -38.39 -6.20 -1.34
N ILE A 143 -39.56 -5.88 -0.79
CA ILE A 143 -40.14 -6.47 0.41
C ILE A 143 -40.25 -7.98 0.25
N GLY A 144 -39.24 -8.77 0.72
CA GLY A 144 -39.31 -10.25 0.62
C GLY A 144 -38.00 -11.01 0.59
N GLY A 145 -36.85 -10.37 0.53
CA GLY A 145 -35.54 -11.03 0.37
C GLY A 145 -34.75 -11.36 1.65
N ARG A 146 -35.35 -11.22 2.85
CA ARG A 146 -34.70 -11.57 4.12
C ARG A 146 -35.18 -12.93 4.62
N GLY A 147 -34.61 -13.98 4.06
CA GLY A 147 -34.61 -15.28 4.76
C GLY A 147 -33.57 -15.25 5.91
N PRO A 148 -33.68 -16.13 6.93
CA PRO A 148 -32.82 -16.16 8.11
C PRO A 148 -31.39 -16.66 7.84
N GLY A 149 -30.85 -16.50 6.62
CA GLY A 149 -29.50 -16.89 6.23
C GLY A 149 -28.59 -15.69 6.02
N GLU A 150 -27.35 -15.79 6.52
CA GLU A 150 -26.29 -14.79 6.24
C GLU A 150 -26.09 -14.65 4.73
N THR A 151 -25.98 -13.42 4.26
CA THR A 151 -25.61 -13.15 2.86
C THR A 151 -24.17 -13.61 2.59
N LYS A 152 -23.83 -13.94 1.35
CA LYS A 152 -22.45 -14.30 0.96
C LYS A 152 -21.44 -13.26 1.40
N LEU A 153 -21.85 -12.01 1.49
CA LEU A 153 -21.08 -10.86 1.94
C LEU A 153 -20.81 -10.88 3.44
N GLU A 154 -21.84 -11.12 4.25
CA GLU A 154 -21.70 -11.21 5.70
C GLU A 154 -20.77 -12.37 6.08
N VAL A 155 -20.90 -13.51 5.39
CA VAL A 155 -19.98 -14.64 5.54
C VAL A 155 -18.56 -14.26 5.15
N GLY A 156 -18.37 -13.56 4.03
CA GLY A 156 -17.06 -13.07 3.58
C GLY A 156 -16.43 -12.09 4.58
N ARG A 157 -17.22 -11.13 5.08
CA ARG A 157 -16.79 -10.16 6.09
C ARG A 157 -16.43 -10.82 7.41
N ARG A 158 -17.22 -11.78 7.87
CA ARG A 158 -16.92 -12.55 9.09
C ARG A 158 -15.62 -13.34 8.95
N ARG A 159 -15.41 -14.05 7.84
CA ARG A 159 -14.17 -14.78 7.58
C ARG A 159 -12.95 -13.85 7.53
N ALA A 160 -13.07 -12.67 6.91
CA ALA A 160 -12.01 -11.68 6.88
C ALA A 160 -11.71 -11.14 8.29
N GLN A 161 -12.73 -10.90 9.12
CA GLN A 161 -12.55 -10.48 10.52
C GLN A 161 -11.90 -11.57 11.38
N GLU A 162 -12.30 -12.82 11.22
CA GLU A 162 -11.67 -13.97 11.90
C GLU A 162 -10.21 -14.10 11.50
N ARG A 163 -9.89 -13.94 10.21
CA ARG A 163 -8.51 -13.94 9.70
C ARG A 163 -7.69 -12.81 10.30
N LEU A 164 -8.26 -11.59 10.37
CA LEU A 164 -7.63 -10.42 10.98
C LEU A 164 -7.27 -10.70 12.44
N ASN A 165 -8.23 -11.18 13.24
CA ASN A 165 -8.02 -11.51 14.65
C ASN A 165 -6.94 -12.59 14.84
N ARG A 166 -6.88 -13.57 13.94
CA ARG A 166 -5.85 -14.62 13.95
C ARG A 166 -4.48 -14.06 13.66
N LEU A 167 -4.35 -13.18 12.66
CA LEU A 167 -3.08 -12.53 12.31
C LEU A 167 -2.58 -11.63 13.43
N GLU A 168 -3.46 -10.87 14.08
CA GLU A 168 -3.10 -10.03 15.24
C GLU A 168 -2.54 -10.87 16.40
N ARG A 169 -3.15 -12.02 16.69
CA ARG A 169 -2.64 -12.94 17.71
C ARG A 169 -1.25 -13.49 17.35
N GLN A 170 -1.06 -13.91 16.10
CA GLN A 170 0.22 -14.42 15.61
C GLN A 170 1.30 -13.34 15.69
N LEU A 171 0.99 -12.09 15.30
CA LEU A 171 1.94 -10.99 15.37
C LEU A 171 2.33 -10.65 16.81
N LYS A 172 1.36 -10.65 17.73
CA LYS A 172 1.60 -10.42 19.16
C LYS A 172 2.52 -11.49 19.76
N GLU A 173 2.34 -12.75 19.38
CA GLU A 173 3.19 -13.84 19.83
C GLU A 173 4.62 -13.71 19.31
N GLN A 174 4.79 -13.36 18.02
CA GLN A 174 6.10 -13.12 17.43
C GLN A 174 6.81 -11.92 18.06
N THR A 175 6.06 -10.86 18.38
CA THR A 175 6.62 -9.70 19.10
C THR A 175 7.18 -10.08 20.46
N LYS A 176 6.48 -10.94 21.22
CA LYS A 176 6.99 -11.49 22.50
C LYS A 176 8.27 -12.29 22.29
N GLN A 177 8.32 -13.18 21.31
CA GLN A 177 9.50 -13.97 21.01
C GLN A 177 10.69 -13.10 20.58
N ARG A 178 10.46 -12.05 19.80
CA ARG A 178 11.50 -11.05 19.46
C ARG A 178 12.03 -10.33 20.70
N ALA A 179 11.14 -9.89 21.58
CA ALA A 179 11.55 -9.24 22.83
C ALA A 179 12.41 -10.16 23.71
N GLN A 180 12.07 -11.46 23.80
CA GLN A 180 12.88 -12.45 24.51
C GLN A 180 14.25 -12.66 23.88
N ARG A 181 14.31 -12.78 22.54
CA ARG A 181 15.59 -12.91 21.81
C ARG A 181 16.45 -11.65 21.97
N ARG A 182 15.84 -10.47 21.95
CA ARG A 182 16.54 -9.21 22.17
C ARG A 182 17.15 -9.14 23.57
N ARG A 183 16.40 -9.51 24.61
CA ARG A 183 16.93 -9.57 26.00
C ARG A 183 18.12 -10.49 26.13
N ARG A 184 18.12 -11.67 25.47
CA ARG A 184 19.26 -12.60 25.48
C ARG A 184 20.49 -12.01 24.77
N ARG A 185 20.32 -11.24 23.67
CA ARG A 185 21.43 -10.59 22.96
C ARG A 185 22.02 -9.39 23.70
N THR A 186 21.21 -8.71 24.51
CA THR A 186 21.69 -7.56 25.31
C THR A 186 22.64 -8.03 26.43
N SER A 187 22.64 -9.32 26.80
CA SER A 187 23.61 -9.89 27.73
C SER A 187 25.02 -10.04 27.13
N ASP A 188 25.17 -9.99 25.82
CA ASP A 188 26.46 -10.17 25.12
C ASP A 188 27.21 -8.87 24.88
N ASP A 189 26.72 -7.73 25.40
CA ASP A 189 27.31 -6.37 25.34
C ASP A 189 27.72 -5.87 23.93
N VAL A 190 27.08 -6.40 22.86
CA VAL A 190 27.33 -5.95 21.48
C VAL A 190 26.39 -4.78 21.11
N PRO A 191 26.94 -3.57 20.90
CA PRO A 191 26.12 -2.43 20.53
C PRO A 191 25.35 -2.64 19.20
N VAL A 192 24.09 -2.18 19.16
CA VAL A 192 23.26 -2.22 17.95
C VAL A 192 23.06 -0.81 17.40
N VAL A 193 23.47 -0.60 16.16
CA VAL A 193 23.33 0.69 15.44
C VAL A 193 22.30 0.53 14.33
N ALA A 194 21.27 1.38 14.31
CA ALA A 194 20.24 1.36 13.29
C ALA A 194 20.51 2.41 12.19
N ILE A 195 20.45 1.99 10.92
CA ILE A 195 20.49 2.88 9.75
C ILE A 195 19.05 3.26 9.41
N VAL A 196 18.70 4.54 9.57
CA VAL A 196 17.35 5.07 9.34
C VAL A 196 17.36 6.07 8.19
N GLY A 197 16.31 6.09 7.39
CA GLY A 197 16.13 7.05 6.31
C GLY A 197 14.96 6.70 5.39
N TYR A 198 14.62 7.63 4.50
CA TYR A 198 13.54 7.44 3.51
C TYR A 198 13.82 6.29 2.55
N THR A 199 12.77 5.83 1.86
CA THR A 199 12.91 4.86 0.77
C THR A 199 13.84 5.40 -0.31
N ASN A 200 14.67 4.52 -0.85
CA ASN A 200 15.68 4.86 -1.86
C ASN A 200 16.73 5.91 -1.43
N ALA A 201 16.96 6.08 -0.13
CA ALA A 201 17.99 6.98 0.42
C ALA A 201 19.38 6.32 0.53
N GLY A 202 19.58 5.14 -0.05
CA GLY A 202 20.87 4.46 -0.05
C GLY A 202 21.19 3.63 1.21
N LYS A 203 20.22 3.35 2.09
CA LYS A 203 20.45 2.56 3.33
C LYS A 203 21.06 1.19 3.08
N SER A 204 20.51 0.44 2.13
CA SER A 204 21.00 -0.91 1.77
C SER A 204 22.37 -0.84 1.10
N THR A 205 22.62 0.19 0.31
CA THR A 205 23.94 0.45 -0.31
C THR A 205 24.99 0.72 0.77
N LEU A 206 24.66 1.58 1.75
CA LEU A 206 25.54 1.88 2.88
C LEU A 206 25.81 0.62 3.73
N LEU A 207 24.77 -0.16 4.05
CA LEU A 207 24.93 -1.42 4.79
C LEU A 207 25.85 -2.38 4.05
N ASN A 208 25.67 -2.53 2.73
CA ASN A 208 26.53 -3.38 1.90
C ASN A 208 27.98 -2.90 1.86
N ALA A 209 28.18 -1.60 1.70
CA ALA A 209 29.54 -1.01 1.67
C ALA A 209 30.30 -1.23 2.98
N LEU A 210 29.58 -1.20 4.12
CA LEU A 210 30.21 -1.39 5.43
C LEU A 210 30.39 -2.86 5.82
N THR A 211 29.56 -3.77 5.34
CA THR A 211 29.50 -5.15 5.86
C THR A 211 29.66 -6.25 4.82
N ASN A 212 29.80 -5.93 3.53
CA ASN A 212 29.76 -6.88 2.41
C ASN A 212 28.55 -7.83 2.46
N ALA A 213 27.40 -7.31 2.88
CA ALA A 213 26.23 -8.11 3.27
C ALA A 213 25.46 -8.72 2.08
N GLY A 214 25.70 -8.27 0.84
CA GLY A 214 24.95 -8.71 -0.34
C GLY A 214 23.45 -8.47 -0.26
N VAL A 215 23.02 -7.44 0.49
CA VAL A 215 21.59 -7.08 0.58
C VAL A 215 21.17 -6.46 -0.75
N LEU A 216 19.98 -6.83 -1.23
CA LEU A 216 19.41 -6.28 -2.46
C LEU A 216 19.34 -4.75 -2.36
N ALA A 217 20.10 -4.07 -3.20
CA ALA A 217 20.15 -2.62 -3.33
C ALA A 217 19.80 -2.24 -4.77
N GLU A 218 18.50 -2.02 -5.02
CA GLU A 218 17.98 -1.58 -6.32
C GLU A 218 17.58 -0.11 -6.24
N ASN A 219 17.67 0.61 -7.36
CA ASN A 219 17.17 1.97 -7.48
C ASN A 219 15.65 1.99 -7.68
N LYS A 220 14.93 1.34 -6.76
CA LYS A 220 13.46 1.25 -6.75
C LYS A 220 12.91 1.65 -5.38
N LEU A 221 11.73 2.24 -5.38
CA LEU A 221 11.02 2.53 -4.13
C LEU A 221 10.66 1.21 -3.43
N PHE A 222 10.86 1.17 -2.11
CA PHE A 222 10.58 -0.01 -1.28
C PHE A 222 11.31 -1.30 -1.72
N ALA A 223 12.52 -1.17 -2.27
CA ALA A 223 13.35 -2.33 -2.65
C ALA A 223 13.61 -3.26 -1.47
N THR A 224 13.74 -2.72 -0.27
CA THR A 224 13.94 -3.47 0.98
C THR A 224 12.84 -3.15 1.96
N LEU A 225 12.06 -4.16 2.38
CA LEU A 225 11.00 -4.03 3.39
C LEU A 225 11.45 -4.60 4.74
N ASP A 226 12.08 -5.77 4.73
CA ASP A 226 12.52 -6.46 5.94
C ASP A 226 13.83 -5.86 6.48
N THR A 227 13.91 -5.72 7.81
CA THR A 227 15.15 -5.30 8.46
C THR A 227 16.22 -6.38 8.32
N ARG A 228 17.40 -6.00 7.86
CA ARG A 228 18.58 -6.86 7.76
C ARG A 228 19.61 -6.41 8.80
N SER A 229 20.06 -7.34 9.63
CA SER A 229 21.11 -7.05 10.61
C SER A 229 22.41 -7.77 10.23
N ARG A 230 23.54 -7.05 10.33
CA ARG A 230 24.89 -7.60 10.04
C ARG A 230 25.87 -7.18 11.11
N ARG A 231 26.81 -8.06 11.41
CA ARG A 231 27.94 -7.76 12.29
C ARG A 231 28.98 -6.97 11.52
N LEU A 232 29.46 -5.89 12.09
CA LEU A 232 30.57 -5.10 11.61
C LEU A 232 31.67 -5.11 12.66
N SER A 233 32.88 -5.51 12.25
CA SER A 233 34.07 -5.41 13.09
C SER A 233 34.74 -4.06 12.86
N LEU A 234 34.94 -3.31 13.92
CA LEU A 234 35.59 -2.01 13.89
C LEU A 234 37.11 -2.17 13.91
N PRO A 235 37.88 -1.19 13.39
CA PRO A 235 39.35 -1.26 13.36
C PRO A 235 39.99 -1.47 14.74
N GLN A 236 39.32 -1.07 15.81
CA GLN A 236 39.77 -1.22 17.18
C GLN A 236 39.47 -2.60 17.80
N GLY A 237 39.01 -3.57 17.02
CA GLY A 237 38.67 -4.91 17.48
C GLY A 237 37.29 -5.09 18.08
N ASN A 238 36.54 -3.99 18.29
CA ASN A 238 35.17 -4.05 18.78
C ASN A 238 34.20 -4.48 17.67
N ASN A 239 33.12 -5.16 18.04
CA ASN A 239 32.06 -5.57 17.11
C ASN A 239 30.79 -4.79 17.40
N ILE A 240 30.09 -4.41 16.34
CA ILE A 240 28.75 -3.82 16.41
C ILE A 240 27.78 -4.58 15.50
N ILE A 241 26.48 -4.48 15.76
CA ILE A 241 25.44 -4.97 14.86
C ILE A 241 24.83 -3.77 14.15
N LEU A 242 24.95 -3.71 12.82
CA LEU A 242 24.25 -2.76 11.98
C LEU A 242 22.89 -3.33 11.56
N SER A 243 21.82 -2.51 11.65
CA SER A 243 20.45 -2.90 11.26
C SER A 243 19.75 -1.80 10.49
#